data_88c77a224ff9edea9ba37305072c12b3
#
_entry.id   88c77a224ff9edea9ba37305072c12b3
#
_cell.length_a   1.000
_cell.length_b   1.000
_cell.length_c   1.000
_cell.angle_alpha   90.00
_cell.angle_beta   90.00
_cell.angle_gamma   90.00
#
_symmetry.space_group_name_H-M   'P 1'
#
loop_
_entity.id
_entity.type
_entity.pdbx_description
1 polymer ?
#
loop_
_entity_poly.entity_id
_entity_poly.type
_entity_poly.pdbx_seq_one_letter_code
_entity_poly.pdbx_strand_id
1 'polypeptide(L)'
;MCGTIVLDLTRKETEEMIPEEDELPLEDEKLLFDEEDLLSAEADMAYEEAVKPKRSNKKGERVKAFVLDFFTFLFGAVFIVCLTEIIFYYAGSYRYRKDIDRLNQAIGGGIATEVNYEDLCKNRDIFVFPDEQAHELVGYVSSFSNEISSEWKEKYNVLVSENKDCFGFLEIPDTVMSYPVMFTPENYQKYLNLGMNEKFDIRGLPFMDGETKPGRSKNYILYGHNMLDGTSFGVLRDYLKQDFLDSHQYVFFNTALSEGVYQVMYVCRSRIYAKDYKGFKYYKCGGVLTEEQFNTYVTEMEKLALLKTGVTATWGDELISLSTCDHYVTNGRLIIVCKRIQ
;
A
#
# COMPACT_ATOMS: atom_id res chain seq x y z
N MET A 1 7.00 10.18 6.17
CA MET A 1 6.91 11.66 5.98
C MET A 1 6.91 11.90 4.47
N CYS A 2 5.74 12.08 3.87
CA CYS A 2 5.61 12.56 2.50
C CYS A 2 5.07 13.98 2.59
N GLY A 3 5.91 14.96 2.25
CA GLY A 3 5.53 16.34 2.12
C GLY A 3 4.93 16.59 0.73
N THR A 4 3.68 17.00 0.70
CA THR A 4 2.99 17.43 -0.51
C THR A 4 3.28 18.91 -0.73
N ILE A 5 3.93 19.25 -1.83
CA ILE A 5 4.06 20.62 -2.31
C ILE A 5 2.79 20.94 -3.11
N VAL A 6 1.99 21.85 -2.59
CA VAL A 6 0.85 22.44 -3.30
C VAL A 6 1.34 23.73 -3.95
N LEU A 7 1.32 23.79 -5.27
CA LEU A 7 1.52 25.01 -6.05
C LEU A 7 0.16 25.67 -6.27
N ASP A 8 -0.01 26.82 -5.63
CA ASP A 8 -1.17 27.72 -5.79
C ASP A 8 -0.87 28.69 -6.95
N LEU A 9 -1.65 28.58 -8.02
CA LEU A 9 -1.62 29.48 -9.16
C LEU A 9 -2.82 30.41 -9.11
N THR A 10 -2.68 31.52 -8.40
CA THR A 10 -3.64 32.62 -8.50
C THR A 10 -3.32 33.49 -9.71
N ARG A 11 -4.27 33.50 -10.64
CA ARG A 11 -4.33 34.34 -11.83
C ARG A 11 -4.75 35.79 -11.42
N LYS A 12 -3.94 36.77 -11.71
CA LYS A 12 -4.33 38.20 -11.68
C LYS A 12 -4.54 38.65 -13.12
N GLU A 13 -5.76 39.02 -13.42
CA GLU A 13 -6.13 39.80 -14.59
C GLU A 13 -5.78 41.29 -14.33
N THR A 14 -5.14 41.92 -15.29
CA THR A 14 -5.01 43.36 -15.36
C THR A 14 -5.59 43.86 -16.67
N GLU A 15 -6.67 44.63 -16.56
CA GLU A 15 -7.27 45.45 -17.63
C GLU A 15 -6.30 46.57 -17.98
N GLU A 16 -6.03 46.76 -19.26
CA GLU A 16 -5.45 48.00 -19.79
C GLU A 16 -6.50 48.80 -20.54
N MET A 17 -6.65 50.07 -20.09
CA MET A 17 -7.49 51.12 -20.67
C MET A 17 -6.82 51.73 -21.89
N ILE A 18 -7.64 52.03 -22.90
CA ILE A 18 -7.34 52.78 -24.12
C ILE A 18 -7.52 54.27 -23.81
N PRO A 19 -6.63 55.17 -24.25
CA PRO A 19 -6.92 56.57 -24.33
C PRO A 19 -7.32 57.02 -25.75
N GLU A 20 -8.24 57.95 -25.74
CA GLU A 20 -8.91 58.64 -26.86
C GLU A 20 -7.99 59.48 -27.73
N GLU A 21 -8.48 59.68 -28.96
CA GLU A 21 -7.96 60.54 -30.01
C GLU A 21 -8.13 62.07 -29.67
N ASP A 22 -7.16 62.87 -30.06
CA ASP A 22 -7.36 64.32 -30.26
C ASP A 22 -6.79 64.80 -31.60
N GLU A 23 -7.59 65.68 -32.22
CA GLU A 23 -7.51 66.19 -33.58
C GLU A 23 -6.47 67.33 -33.80
N LEU A 24 -5.93 67.32 -35.02
CA LEU A 24 -5.38 68.30 -35.96
C LEU A 24 -5.22 69.80 -35.57
N PRO A 25 -4.30 70.57 -36.22
CA PRO A 25 -4.64 71.13 -37.55
C PRO A 25 -3.52 71.18 -38.61
N LEU A 26 -4.01 71.34 -39.85
CA LEU A 26 -3.32 71.57 -41.12
C LEU A 26 -2.62 72.93 -41.16
N GLU A 27 -1.41 73.00 -41.81
CA GLU A 27 -1.05 74.12 -42.69
C GLU A 27 -0.02 73.67 -43.74
N ASP A 28 -0.28 74.22 -44.96
CA ASP A 28 0.39 73.95 -46.21
C ASP A 28 1.83 74.47 -46.29
N GLU A 29 2.73 73.74 -46.97
CA GLU A 29 3.64 74.36 -47.94
C GLU A 29 4.12 73.33 -48.99
N LYS A 30 3.86 73.63 -50.26
CA LYS A 30 4.27 72.92 -51.47
C LYS A 30 5.76 73.05 -51.69
N LEU A 31 6.46 71.93 -51.83
CA LEU A 31 7.69 71.82 -52.58
C LEU A 31 7.55 70.67 -53.56
N LEU A 32 7.49 71.02 -54.86
CA LEU A 32 7.54 70.14 -55.99
C LEU A 32 8.90 69.46 -56.06
N PHE A 33 8.95 68.19 -55.74
CA PHE A 33 10.00 67.26 -56.20
C PHE A 33 9.35 66.24 -57.10
N ASP A 34 10.02 65.94 -58.22
CA ASP A 34 9.52 65.00 -59.22
C ASP A 34 9.28 63.61 -58.64
N GLU A 35 8.08 63.05 -58.87
CA GLU A 35 7.70 61.72 -58.36
C GLU A 35 8.60 60.56 -58.84
N GLU A 36 9.33 60.73 -59.98
CA GLU A 36 10.26 59.70 -60.49
C GLU A 36 11.56 59.56 -59.63
N ASP A 37 12.05 60.68 -59.07
CA ASP A 37 13.25 60.64 -58.22
C ASP A 37 12.92 60.04 -56.81
N LEU A 38 11.73 60.24 -56.29
CA LEU A 38 11.27 59.63 -55.05
C LEU A 38 11.06 58.12 -55.18
N LEU A 39 10.47 57.68 -56.25
CA LEU A 39 10.25 56.24 -56.54
C LEU A 39 11.57 55.46 -56.74
N SER A 40 12.57 56.11 -57.34
CA SER A 40 13.91 55.45 -57.53
C SER A 40 14.65 55.37 -56.15
N ALA A 41 14.58 56.39 -55.33
CA ALA A 41 15.22 56.40 -54.01
C ALA A 41 14.56 55.43 -53.03
N GLU A 42 13.23 55.29 -53.09
CA GLU A 42 12.49 54.25 -52.29
C GLU A 42 12.79 52.83 -52.77
N ALA A 43 12.94 52.62 -54.09
CA ALA A 43 13.32 51.32 -54.64
C ALA A 43 14.72 50.90 -54.26
N ASP A 44 15.69 51.86 -54.32
CA ASP A 44 17.07 51.59 -53.91
C ASP A 44 17.23 51.37 -52.41
N MET A 45 16.43 52.11 -51.57
CA MET A 45 16.41 51.85 -50.11
C MET A 45 15.77 50.52 -49.78
N ALA A 46 14.68 50.16 -50.49
CA ALA A 46 14.04 48.87 -50.28
C ALA A 46 14.93 47.72 -50.73
N TYR A 47 15.71 47.88 -51.81
CA TYR A 47 16.67 46.90 -52.26
C TYR A 47 17.87 46.76 -51.30
N GLU A 48 18.42 47.89 -50.76
CA GLU A 48 19.47 47.84 -49.75
C GLU A 48 19.02 47.23 -48.43
N GLU A 49 17.74 47.45 -48.02
CA GLU A 49 17.18 46.80 -46.84
C GLU A 49 16.91 45.32 -47.01
N ALA A 50 16.54 44.92 -48.23
CA ALA A 50 16.30 43.50 -48.57
C ALA A 50 17.59 42.70 -48.73
N VAL A 51 18.74 43.37 -49.07
CA VAL A 51 20.04 42.74 -49.28
C VAL A 51 20.93 42.75 -48.02
N LYS A 52 20.53 43.50 -46.95
CA LYS A 52 21.24 43.41 -45.67
C LYS A 52 21.17 41.98 -45.13
N PRO A 53 22.26 41.22 -45.04
CA PRO A 53 22.23 39.87 -44.50
C PRO A 53 21.66 39.99 -43.07
N LYS A 54 20.49 39.34 -42.82
CA LYS A 54 19.95 39.20 -41.46
C LYS A 54 21.14 38.75 -40.57
N ARG A 55 21.64 39.64 -39.75
CA ARG A 55 22.71 39.31 -38.78
C ARG A 55 22.19 38.11 -37.99
N SER A 56 22.63 36.91 -38.35
CA SER A 56 22.36 35.70 -37.63
C SER A 56 22.75 35.94 -36.19
N ASN A 57 21.80 35.88 -35.31
CA ASN A 57 22.03 36.07 -33.88
C ASN A 57 22.69 34.78 -33.33
N LYS A 58 23.87 34.47 -33.87
CA LYS A 58 24.70 33.30 -33.50
C LYS A 58 24.83 33.12 -31.98
N LYS A 59 24.74 34.23 -31.24
CA LYS A 59 24.82 34.21 -29.78
C LYS A 59 23.50 33.66 -29.18
N GLY A 60 22.35 34.07 -29.72
CA GLY A 60 21.02 33.57 -29.28
C GLY A 60 20.81 32.09 -29.67
N GLU A 61 21.27 31.68 -30.84
CA GLU A 61 21.21 30.27 -31.26
C GLU A 61 22.12 29.36 -30.42
N ARG A 62 23.31 29.81 -30.06
CA ARG A 62 24.19 29.07 -29.14
C ARG A 62 23.61 28.96 -27.73
N VAL A 63 22.96 29.99 -27.21
CA VAL A 63 22.26 29.93 -25.91
C VAL A 63 21.09 28.97 -25.97
N LYS A 64 20.28 29.01 -27.02
CA LYS A 64 19.18 28.04 -27.21
C LYS A 64 19.66 26.60 -27.31
N ALA A 65 20.73 26.35 -28.06
CA ALA A 65 21.36 25.03 -28.16
C ALA A 65 21.86 24.57 -26.78
N PHE A 66 22.57 25.40 -26.05
CA PHE A 66 23.06 25.08 -24.72
C PHE A 66 21.95 24.77 -23.73
N VAL A 67 20.86 25.56 -23.75
CA VAL A 67 19.67 25.31 -22.90
C VAL A 67 19.00 23.98 -23.27
N LEU A 68 18.86 23.69 -24.55
CA LEU A 68 18.29 22.42 -25.02
C LEU A 68 19.17 21.23 -24.60
N ASP A 69 20.47 21.33 -24.80
CA ASP A 69 21.44 20.28 -24.40
C ASP A 69 21.39 20.05 -22.88
N PHE A 70 21.35 21.14 -22.09
CA PHE A 70 21.22 21.06 -20.64
C PHE A 70 19.95 20.33 -20.21
N PHE A 71 18.80 20.69 -20.78
CA PHE A 71 17.53 19.97 -20.45
C PHE A 71 17.54 18.53 -20.94
N THR A 72 18.12 18.25 -22.10
CA THR A 72 18.25 16.89 -22.61
C THR A 72 19.11 16.04 -21.66
N PHE A 73 20.24 16.57 -21.20
CA PHE A 73 21.09 15.91 -20.22
C PHE A 73 20.38 15.72 -18.88
N LEU A 74 19.66 16.76 -18.39
CA LEU A 74 18.89 16.70 -17.15
C LEU A 74 17.80 15.63 -17.22
N PHE A 75 17.00 15.62 -18.28
CA PHE A 75 15.98 14.59 -18.49
C PHE A 75 16.57 13.19 -18.63
N GLY A 76 17.69 13.06 -19.33
CA GLY A 76 18.43 11.79 -19.43
C GLY A 76 18.89 11.28 -18.06
N ALA A 77 19.44 12.16 -17.23
CA ALA A 77 19.86 11.81 -15.87
C ALA A 77 18.65 11.39 -14.98
N VAL A 78 17.58 12.17 -15.00
CA VAL A 78 16.34 11.82 -14.28
C VAL A 78 15.76 10.48 -14.77
N PHE A 79 15.74 10.26 -16.09
CA PHE A 79 15.26 9.00 -16.66
C PHE A 79 16.09 7.81 -16.18
N ILE A 80 17.44 7.92 -16.14
CA ILE A 80 18.33 6.87 -15.65
C ILE A 80 18.04 6.58 -14.16
N VAL A 81 17.86 7.62 -13.33
CA VAL A 81 17.51 7.44 -11.91
C VAL A 81 16.18 6.71 -11.78
N CYS A 82 15.14 7.16 -12.47
CA CYS A 82 13.84 6.48 -12.43
C CYS A 82 13.93 5.03 -12.90
N LEU A 83 14.69 4.75 -13.95
CA LEU A 83 14.89 3.40 -14.46
C LEU A 83 15.61 2.50 -13.45
N THR A 84 16.63 3.03 -12.78
CA THR A 84 17.36 2.29 -11.74
C THR A 84 16.45 1.96 -10.56
N GLU A 85 15.62 2.90 -10.08
CA GLU A 85 14.64 2.65 -9.01
C GLU A 85 13.64 1.55 -9.40
N ILE A 86 13.14 1.58 -10.62
CA ILE A 86 12.23 0.54 -11.15
C ILE A 86 12.94 -0.82 -11.14
N ILE A 87 14.17 -0.90 -11.65
CA ILE A 87 14.94 -2.14 -11.67
C ILE A 87 15.17 -2.66 -10.24
N PHE A 88 15.57 -1.80 -9.30
CA PHE A 88 15.76 -2.18 -7.91
C PHE A 88 14.47 -2.68 -7.25
N TYR A 89 13.34 -2.03 -7.54
CA TYR A 89 12.03 -2.46 -7.05
C TYR A 89 11.69 -3.89 -7.52
N TYR A 90 11.78 -4.15 -8.83
CA TYR A 90 11.46 -5.48 -9.39
C TYR A 90 12.47 -6.56 -9.00
N ALA A 91 13.76 -6.22 -8.94
CA ALA A 91 14.77 -7.14 -8.45
C ALA A 91 14.57 -7.50 -6.96
N GLY A 92 14.12 -6.53 -6.15
CA GLY A 92 13.70 -6.78 -4.78
C GLY A 92 12.50 -7.69 -4.70
N SER A 93 11.46 -7.46 -5.53
CA SER A 93 10.27 -8.32 -5.61
C SER A 93 10.63 -9.77 -5.96
N TYR A 94 11.49 -9.95 -6.96
CA TYR A 94 11.93 -11.28 -7.35
C TYR A 94 12.67 -12.01 -6.21
N ARG A 95 13.58 -11.33 -5.50
CA ARG A 95 14.30 -11.92 -4.36
C ARG A 95 13.34 -12.28 -3.23
N TYR A 96 12.45 -11.39 -2.87
CA TYR A 96 11.44 -11.63 -1.83
C TYR A 96 10.58 -12.86 -2.14
N ARG A 97 10.02 -12.94 -3.36
CA ARG A 97 9.23 -14.11 -3.78
C ARG A 97 10.05 -15.38 -3.71
N LYS A 98 11.30 -15.37 -4.21
CA LYS A 98 12.19 -16.51 -4.15
C LYS A 98 12.48 -16.97 -2.72
N ASP A 99 12.64 -16.03 -1.77
CA ASP A 99 12.88 -16.37 -0.36
C ASP A 99 11.61 -16.97 0.26
N ILE A 100 10.43 -16.46 -0.04
CA ILE A 100 9.14 -17.02 0.40
C ILE A 100 8.89 -18.38 -0.26
N ASP A 101 9.13 -18.55 -1.56
CA ASP A 101 8.98 -19.83 -2.26
C ASP A 101 9.93 -20.89 -1.69
N ARG A 102 11.19 -20.50 -1.37
CA ARG A 102 12.13 -21.40 -0.68
C ARG A 102 11.59 -21.86 0.67
N LEU A 103 11.02 -20.95 1.44
CA LEU A 103 10.43 -21.25 2.74
C LEU A 103 9.22 -22.19 2.59
N ASN A 104 8.33 -21.90 1.64
CA ASN A 104 7.16 -22.72 1.34
C ASN A 104 7.58 -24.13 0.92
N GLN A 105 8.61 -24.26 0.08
CA GLN A 105 9.16 -25.56 -0.29
C GLN A 105 9.77 -26.30 0.91
N ALA A 106 10.46 -25.59 1.81
CA ALA A 106 11.08 -26.17 3.01
C ALA A 106 10.04 -26.74 3.99
N ILE A 107 8.84 -26.15 4.06
CA ILE A 107 7.71 -26.66 4.86
C ILE A 107 6.84 -27.67 4.08
N GLY A 108 7.25 -28.07 2.88
CA GLY A 108 6.52 -29.08 2.06
C GLY A 108 5.28 -28.56 1.35
N GLY A 109 5.23 -27.25 1.06
CA GLY A 109 4.10 -26.56 0.45
C GLY A 109 3.28 -25.76 1.48
N GLY A 110 2.13 -25.23 1.07
CA GLY A 110 1.25 -24.46 1.95
C GLY A 110 0.66 -25.23 3.11
N ILE A 111 -0.14 -24.57 3.91
CA ILE A 111 -0.88 -25.17 5.04
C ILE A 111 -2.34 -25.48 4.70
N ALA A 112 -2.84 -24.94 3.58
CA ALA A 112 -4.18 -25.27 3.10
C ALA A 112 -4.21 -26.76 2.71
N THR A 113 -4.87 -27.56 3.52
CA THR A 113 -5.18 -28.95 3.19
C THR A 113 -6.42 -28.99 2.29
N GLU A 114 -6.63 -30.09 1.55
CA GLU A 114 -7.91 -30.34 0.89
C GLU A 114 -9.00 -30.45 1.95
N VAL A 115 -9.60 -29.33 2.27
CA VAL A 115 -10.67 -29.23 3.26
C VAL A 115 -12.00 -29.44 2.55
N ASN A 116 -12.76 -30.43 2.99
CA ASN A 116 -14.15 -30.55 2.58
C ASN A 116 -14.97 -29.44 3.30
N TYR A 117 -15.12 -28.31 2.61
CA TYR A 117 -15.80 -27.12 3.16
C TYR A 117 -17.23 -27.37 3.64
N GLU A 118 -17.92 -28.39 3.09
CA GLU A 118 -19.26 -28.77 3.57
C GLU A 118 -19.23 -29.40 4.97
N ASP A 119 -18.16 -30.09 5.34
CA ASP A 119 -18.02 -30.67 6.68
C ASP A 119 -17.60 -29.64 7.73
N LEU A 120 -16.87 -28.60 7.34
CA LEU A 120 -16.49 -27.49 8.24
C LEU A 120 -17.70 -26.72 8.77
N CYS A 121 -18.73 -26.57 7.94
CA CYS A 121 -19.95 -25.88 8.36
C CYS A 121 -20.82 -26.66 9.36
N LYS A 122 -20.60 -27.96 9.52
CA LYS A 122 -21.40 -28.85 10.36
C LYS A 122 -20.87 -29.02 11.78
N ASN A 123 -19.56 -28.86 12.00
CA ASN A 123 -18.93 -29.03 13.30
C ASN A 123 -18.62 -27.68 13.95
N ARG A 124 -19.64 -27.08 14.56
CA ARG A 124 -19.51 -25.83 15.34
C ARG A 124 -19.25 -26.14 16.81
N ASP A 125 -18.15 -26.78 17.14
CA ASP A 125 -17.73 -26.82 18.53
C ASP A 125 -16.97 -25.54 18.87
N ILE A 126 -17.45 -24.85 19.91
CA ILE A 126 -16.84 -23.62 20.41
C ILE A 126 -15.46 -23.97 20.98
N PHE A 127 -14.43 -23.49 20.34
CA PHE A 127 -13.06 -23.71 20.78
C PHE A 127 -12.77 -22.79 21.98
N VAL A 128 -12.62 -23.36 23.17
CA VAL A 128 -12.24 -22.65 24.40
C VAL A 128 -10.79 -23.02 24.75
N PHE A 129 -9.87 -22.06 24.63
CA PHE A 129 -8.50 -22.26 25.09
C PHE A 129 -8.47 -22.44 26.63
N PRO A 130 -7.77 -23.45 27.15
CA PRO A 130 -7.55 -23.58 28.59
C PRO A 130 -6.71 -22.40 29.10
N ASP A 131 -7.14 -21.74 30.17
CA ASP A 131 -6.53 -20.53 30.74
C ASP A 131 -5.05 -20.72 31.20
N GLU A 132 -4.64 -21.96 31.51
CA GLU A 132 -3.31 -22.28 32.03
C GLU A 132 -2.18 -22.22 31.00
N GLN A 133 -2.47 -22.37 29.69
CA GLN A 133 -1.43 -22.39 28.66
C GLN A 133 -0.97 -20.99 28.21
N ALA A 134 -1.70 -19.95 28.58
CA ALA A 134 -1.43 -18.58 28.12
C ALA A 134 -0.26 -17.90 28.85
N HIS A 135 0.17 -18.40 30.00
CA HIS A 135 1.19 -17.74 30.82
C HIS A 135 2.65 -18.03 30.43
N GLU A 136 2.93 -19.10 29.68
CA GLU A 136 4.30 -19.51 29.32
C GLU A 136 4.80 -19.01 27.98
N LEU A 137 3.96 -18.34 27.19
CA LEU A 137 4.26 -17.95 25.80
C LEU A 137 5.20 -16.75 25.63
N VAL A 138 5.64 -16.13 26.72
CA VAL A 138 6.60 -15.01 26.69
C VAL A 138 8.06 -15.48 26.52
N GLY A 139 8.28 -16.75 26.52
CA GLY A 139 9.59 -17.35 26.29
C GLY A 139 9.45 -18.74 25.70
N TYR A 140 9.50 -18.85 24.40
CA TYR A 140 9.55 -20.10 23.64
C TYR A 140 8.47 -21.14 23.95
N VAL A 141 7.63 -21.39 22.98
CA VAL A 141 6.75 -22.57 22.93
C VAL A 141 7.62 -23.81 22.89
N SER A 142 7.95 -24.37 24.05
CA SER A 142 8.63 -25.67 24.16
C SER A 142 7.64 -26.84 24.14
N SER A 143 6.33 -26.56 24.25
CA SER A 143 5.27 -27.56 24.20
C SER A 143 4.16 -27.10 23.24
N PHE A 144 3.97 -27.85 22.16
CA PHE A 144 2.80 -27.69 21.31
C PHE A 144 1.54 -28.15 22.06
N SER A 145 0.40 -27.52 21.79
CA SER A 145 -0.88 -28.03 22.28
C SER A 145 -1.16 -29.42 21.72
N ASN A 146 -1.92 -30.24 22.44
CA ASN A 146 -2.28 -31.58 21.95
C ASN A 146 -3.20 -31.54 20.73
N GLU A 147 -3.64 -30.37 20.31
CA GLU A 147 -4.61 -30.15 19.23
C GLU A 147 -3.95 -29.89 17.88
N ILE A 148 -2.61 -29.76 17.83
CA ILE A 148 -1.92 -29.54 16.56
C ILE A 148 -1.38 -30.86 16.00
N SER A 149 -1.52 -31.03 14.67
CA SER A 149 -1.09 -32.22 13.97
C SER A 149 0.44 -32.39 14.02
N SER A 150 0.91 -33.62 13.91
CA SER A 150 2.36 -33.90 13.79
C SER A 150 2.94 -33.24 12.53
N GLU A 151 2.17 -33.18 11.44
CA GLU A 151 2.58 -32.54 10.20
C GLU A 151 2.83 -31.03 10.43
N TRP A 152 1.89 -30.34 11.06
CA TRP A 152 2.08 -28.91 11.35
C TRP A 152 3.26 -28.68 12.33
N LYS A 153 3.45 -29.53 13.32
CA LYS A 153 4.61 -29.46 14.21
C LYS A 153 5.93 -29.48 13.45
N GLU A 154 6.06 -30.39 12.47
CA GLU A 154 7.27 -30.49 11.64
C GLU A 154 7.47 -29.21 10.80
N LYS A 155 6.44 -28.74 10.13
CA LYS A 155 6.47 -27.49 9.35
C LYS A 155 6.83 -26.29 10.23
N TYR A 156 6.20 -26.17 11.40
CA TYR A 156 6.45 -25.10 12.34
C TYR A 156 7.90 -25.11 12.88
N ASN A 157 8.46 -26.28 13.16
CA ASN A 157 9.86 -26.38 13.58
C ASN A 157 10.84 -25.86 12.51
N VAL A 158 10.55 -26.08 11.22
CA VAL A 158 11.33 -25.48 10.13
C VAL A 158 11.25 -23.96 10.18
N LEU A 159 10.05 -23.39 10.31
CA LEU A 159 9.85 -21.94 10.38
C LEU A 159 10.62 -21.31 11.55
N VAL A 160 10.51 -21.88 12.74
CA VAL A 160 11.19 -21.37 13.95
C VAL A 160 12.71 -21.55 13.88
N SER A 161 13.19 -22.60 13.19
CA SER A 161 14.63 -22.77 12.97
C SER A 161 15.24 -21.69 12.06
N GLU A 162 14.47 -21.19 11.11
CA GLU A 162 14.87 -20.06 10.24
C GLU A 162 14.79 -18.72 11.01
N ASN A 163 13.73 -18.52 11.83
CA ASN A 163 13.56 -17.33 12.65
C ASN A 163 12.67 -17.61 13.87
N LYS A 164 13.24 -17.47 15.05
CA LYS A 164 12.57 -17.72 16.33
C LYS A 164 11.37 -16.80 16.63
N ASP A 165 11.29 -15.65 15.97
CA ASP A 165 10.18 -14.71 16.13
C ASP A 165 8.96 -15.12 15.28
N CYS A 166 9.07 -16.21 14.50
CA CYS A 166 7.94 -16.76 13.76
C CYS A 166 6.95 -17.39 14.73
N PHE A 167 5.72 -16.91 14.74
CA PHE A 167 4.64 -17.41 15.60
C PHE A 167 3.63 -18.29 14.85
N GLY A 168 3.51 -18.12 13.56
CA GLY A 168 2.55 -18.88 12.76
C GLY A 168 2.76 -18.69 11.27
N PHE A 169 1.79 -19.20 10.53
CA PHE A 169 1.78 -19.14 9.07
C PHE A 169 0.37 -18.83 8.57
N LEU A 170 0.28 -17.89 7.65
CA LEU A 170 -0.97 -17.39 7.08
C LEU A 170 -1.04 -17.74 5.60
N GLU A 171 -2.15 -18.31 5.16
CA GLU A 171 -2.38 -18.66 3.77
C GLU A 171 -3.81 -18.32 3.33
N ILE A 172 -3.93 -17.78 2.13
CA ILE A 172 -5.19 -17.68 1.39
C ILE A 172 -5.00 -18.53 0.13
N PRO A 173 -5.69 -19.67 0.01
CA PRO A 173 -5.55 -20.59 -1.13
C PRO A 173 -5.72 -19.90 -2.47
N ASP A 174 -5.06 -20.41 -3.49
CA ASP A 174 -5.10 -19.91 -4.87
C ASP A 174 -4.63 -18.45 -5.04
N THR A 175 -3.87 -17.94 -4.03
CA THR A 175 -3.27 -16.60 -4.07
C THR A 175 -1.78 -16.65 -3.74
N VAL A 176 -1.12 -15.49 -3.84
CA VAL A 176 0.28 -15.31 -3.39
C VAL A 176 0.42 -15.21 -1.87
N MET A 177 -0.70 -15.20 -1.13
CA MET A 177 -0.70 -15.09 0.33
C MET A 177 -0.36 -16.42 0.96
N SER A 178 0.93 -16.63 1.23
CA SER A 178 1.47 -17.82 1.88
C SER A 178 2.74 -17.40 2.63
N TYR A 179 2.55 -16.87 3.86
CA TYR A 179 3.60 -16.15 4.58
C TYR A 179 3.73 -16.57 6.04
N PRO A 180 4.97 -16.62 6.58
CA PRO A 180 5.17 -16.67 8.03
C PRO A 180 4.62 -15.38 8.68
N VAL A 181 4.06 -15.53 9.87
CA VAL A 181 3.57 -14.43 10.70
C VAL A 181 4.47 -14.25 11.89
N MET A 182 4.99 -13.05 12.05
CA MET A 182 5.97 -12.73 13.09
C MET A 182 5.27 -12.16 14.33
N PHE A 183 5.83 -12.45 15.52
CA PHE A 183 5.33 -11.90 16.77
C PHE A 183 6.47 -11.47 17.69
N THR A 184 6.58 -10.17 17.89
CA THR A 184 7.58 -9.52 18.74
C THR A 184 6.89 -8.44 19.57
N PRO A 185 6.17 -8.78 20.65
CA PRO A 185 5.31 -7.85 21.39
C PRO A 185 6.03 -6.61 21.89
N GLU A 186 7.28 -6.72 22.31
CA GLU A 186 8.10 -5.59 22.79
C GLU A 186 8.41 -4.58 21.67
N ASN A 187 8.49 -5.06 20.41
CA ASN A 187 8.72 -4.26 19.22
C ASN A 187 7.90 -4.83 18.05
N TYR A 188 6.58 -4.75 18.16
CA TYR A 188 5.66 -5.45 17.24
C TYR A 188 5.85 -5.06 15.77
N GLN A 189 6.41 -3.88 15.47
CA GLN A 189 6.70 -3.41 14.12
C GLN A 189 8.09 -3.83 13.61
N LYS A 190 8.84 -4.69 14.34
CA LYS A 190 10.19 -5.14 13.93
C LYS A 190 10.19 -5.63 12.48
N TYR A 191 9.19 -6.41 12.08
CA TYR A 191 9.11 -7.01 10.76
C TYR A 191 8.37 -6.16 9.72
N LEU A 192 8.07 -4.91 10.03
CA LEU A 192 7.50 -3.99 9.03
C LEU A 192 8.40 -3.85 7.80
N ASN A 193 9.74 -3.85 7.99
CA ASN A 193 10.70 -3.73 6.91
C ASN A 193 11.85 -4.76 7.04
N LEU A 194 11.58 -5.93 7.58
CA LEU A 194 12.55 -7.02 7.67
C LEU A 194 11.96 -8.30 7.07
N GLY A 195 12.81 -9.04 6.36
CA GLY A 195 12.53 -10.40 5.91
C GLY A 195 12.79 -11.44 6.99
N MET A 196 12.61 -12.73 6.65
CA MET A 196 12.80 -13.86 7.55
C MET A 196 14.24 -13.96 8.10
N ASN A 197 15.22 -13.51 7.32
CA ASN A 197 16.64 -13.46 7.68
C ASN A 197 17.06 -12.19 8.46
N GLU A 198 16.09 -11.41 8.94
CA GLU A 198 16.25 -10.12 9.61
C GLU A 198 16.97 -9.03 8.78
N LYS A 199 17.08 -9.22 7.47
CA LYS A 199 17.61 -8.20 6.58
C LYS A 199 16.50 -7.27 6.09
N PHE A 200 16.90 -6.05 5.79
CA PHE A 200 15.98 -5.03 5.29
C PHE A 200 15.31 -5.47 3.98
N ASP A 201 13.99 -5.44 3.97
CA ASP A 201 13.14 -5.54 2.80
C ASP A 201 11.94 -4.63 2.97
N ILE A 202 11.68 -3.78 2.00
CA ILE A 202 10.55 -2.82 2.03
C ILE A 202 9.18 -3.49 2.10
N ARG A 203 9.10 -4.79 1.80
CA ARG A 203 7.86 -5.59 1.85
C ARG A 203 7.57 -6.11 3.23
N GLY A 204 8.62 -6.28 4.03
CA GLY A 204 8.51 -6.87 5.36
C GLY A 204 7.83 -8.24 5.37
N LEU A 205 7.44 -8.66 6.55
CA LEU A 205 6.62 -9.87 6.75
C LEU A 205 5.35 -9.49 7.51
N PRO A 206 4.26 -10.25 7.36
CA PRO A 206 3.11 -10.11 8.23
C PRO A 206 3.48 -10.26 9.70
N PHE A 207 2.92 -9.42 10.55
CA PHE A 207 3.21 -9.43 11.99
C PHE A 207 1.95 -9.16 12.81
N MET A 208 1.94 -9.69 14.03
CA MET A 208 0.82 -9.56 14.97
C MET A 208 0.90 -8.25 15.75
N ASP A 209 -0.27 -7.76 16.17
CA ASP A 209 -0.40 -6.61 17.06
C ASP A 209 0.29 -6.87 18.41
N GLY A 210 0.98 -5.86 18.95
CA GLY A 210 1.74 -5.98 20.19
C GLY A 210 0.88 -6.19 21.45
N GLU A 211 -0.39 -5.80 21.43
CA GLU A 211 -1.33 -6.03 22.52
C GLU A 211 -1.87 -7.46 22.54
N THR A 212 -1.61 -8.25 21.49
CA THR A 212 -2.05 -9.64 21.38
C THR A 212 -1.50 -10.46 22.54
N LYS A 213 -2.36 -11.26 23.15
CA LYS A 213 -2.02 -12.30 24.11
C LYS A 213 -2.42 -13.64 23.53
N PRO A 214 -1.47 -14.39 22.95
CA PRO A 214 -1.73 -15.68 22.35
C PRO A 214 -2.51 -16.61 23.30
N GLY A 215 -3.52 -17.30 22.77
CA GLY A 215 -4.41 -18.17 23.54
C GLY A 215 -5.45 -17.44 24.41
N ARG A 216 -5.39 -16.10 24.54
CA ARG A 216 -6.33 -15.31 25.36
C ARG A 216 -7.06 -14.23 24.56
N SER A 217 -6.40 -13.63 23.56
CA SER A 217 -7.04 -12.67 22.67
C SER A 217 -8.12 -13.36 21.83
N LYS A 218 -9.26 -12.71 21.67
CA LYS A 218 -10.36 -13.20 20.84
C LYS A 218 -10.34 -12.59 19.43
N ASN A 219 -9.43 -11.66 19.14
CA ASN A 219 -9.19 -11.09 17.84
C ASN A 219 -7.70 -10.88 17.64
N TYR A 220 -7.10 -11.63 16.74
CA TYR A 220 -5.70 -11.46 16.34
C TYR A 220 -5.64 -10.47 15.18
N ILE A 221 -5.06 -9.29 15.41
CA ILE A 221 -4.87 -8.31 14.34
C ILE A 221 -3.49 -8.55 13.72
N LEU A 222 -3.48 -8.84 12.43
CA LEU A 222 -2.28 -9.05 11.63
C LEU A 222 -2.08 -7.86 10.70
N TYR A 223 -0.87 -7.34 10.65
CA TYR A 223 -0.50 -6.21 9.80
C TYR A 223 0.46 -6.66 8.70
N GLY A 224 0.34 -6.06 7.53
CA GLY A 224 1.26 -6.26 6.41
C GLY A 224 1.16 -5.11 5.41
N HIS A 225 2.20 -4.95 4.59
CA HIS A 225 2.24 -3.90 3.57
C HIS A 225 1.27 -4.17 2.41
N ASN A 226 0.64 -3.12 1.91
CA ASN A 226 -0.11 -3.14 0.66
C ASN A 226 0.84 -2.90 -0.52
N MET A 227 1.51 -3.94 -0.98
CA MET A 227 2.44 -3.83 -2.10
C MET A 227 1.72 -3.82 -3.45
N LEU A 228 2.16 -2.96 -4.38
CA LEU A 228 1.56 -2.83 -5.71
C LEU A 228 1.70 -4.10 -6.55
N ASP A 229 2.76 -4.86 -6.34
CA ASP A 229 3.04 -6.12 -7.03
C ASP A 229 2.28 -7.33 -6.43
N GLY A 230 1.38 -7.09 -5.48
CA GLY A 230 0.56 -8.11 -4.81
C GLY A 230 1.26 -8.86 -3.69
N THR A 231 2.58 -8.67 -3.48
CA THR A 231 3.30 -9.31 -2.37
C THR A 231 2.87 -8.77 -1.00
N SER A 232 3.29 -9.42 0.08
CA SER A 232 2.82 -9.15 1.43
C SER A 232 1.28 -9.12 1.49
N PHE A 233 0.63 -8.11 2.03
CA PHE A 233 -0.84 -7.98 2.07
C PHE A 233 -1.43 -7.26 0.83
N GLY A 234 -0.66 -7.14 -0.27
CA GLY A 234 -1.13 -6.50 -1.49
C GLY A 234 -2.35 -7.18 -2.13
N VAL A 235 -2.45 -8.52 -2.02
CA VAL A 235 -3.61 -9.29 -2.53
C VAL A 235 -4.92 -8.96 -1.82
N LEU A 236 -4.89 -8.44 -0.58
CA LEU A 236 -6.11 -8.09 0.15
C LEU A 236 -6.96 -7.04 -0.57
N ARG A 237 -6.38 -6.24 -1.49
CA ARG A 237 -7.15 -5.31 -2.32
C ARG A 237 -8.17 -6.00 -3.23
N ASP A 238 -7.90 -7.24 -3.60
CA ASP A 238 -8.81 -7.98 -4.48
C ASP A 238 -10.12 -8.35 -3.77
N TYR A 239 -10.13 -8.43 -2.44
CA TYR A 239 -11.37 -8.56 -1.64
C TYR A 239 -12.35 -7.39 -1.77
N LEU A 240 -11.96 -6.27 -2.36
CA LEU A 240 -12.90 -5.20 -2.72
C LEU A 240 -13.82 -5.58 -3.88
N LYS A 241 -13.56 -6.70 -4.56
CA LYS A 241 -14.37 -7.27 -5.62
C LYS A 241 -15.19 -8.44 -5.07
N GLN A 242 -16.49 -8.45 -5.33
CA GLN A 242 -17.39 -9.50 -4.86
C GLN A 242 -16.96 -10.88 -5.37
N ASP A 243 -16.62 -11.01 -6.65
CA ASP A 243 -16.23 -12.30 -7.25
C ASP A 243 -14.98 -12.89 -6.57
N PHE A 244 -14.04 -12.03 -6.16
CA PHE A 244 -12.87 -12.48 -5.42
C PHE A 244 -13.25 -12.95 -4.01
N LEU A 245 -14.08 -12.19 -3.30
CA LEU A 245 -14.59 -12.59 -1.99
C LEU A 245 -15.32 -13.92 -2.06
N ASP A 246 -16.17 -14.12 -3.08
CA ASP A 246 -16.96 -15.35 -3.23
C ASP A 246 -16.08 -16.59 -3.47
N SER A 247 -14.95 -16.42 -4.18
CA SER A 247 -14.00 -17.51 -4.47
C SER A 247 -12.93 -17.72 -3.39
N HIS A 248 -12.68 -16.74 -2.50
CA HIS A 248 -11.62 -16.80 -1.49
C HIS A 248 -12.16 -16.53 -0.08
N GLN A 249 -13.23 -17.24 0.30
CA GLN A 249 -13.89 -17.03 1.59
C GLN A 249 -13.10 -17.55 2.79
N TYR A 250 -12.08 -18.37 2.58
CA TYR A 250 -11.36 -19.05 3.65
C TYR A 250 -9.91 -18.58 3.76
N VAL A 251 -9.48 -18.40 5.00
CA VAL A 251 -8.11 -18.02 5.39
C VAL A 251 -7.61 -19.05 6.37
N PHE A 252 -6.43 -19.59 6.12
CA PHE A 252 -5.75 -20.54 7.01
C PHE A 252 -4.73 -19.78 7.85
N PHE A 253 -4.80 -19.94 9.15
CA PHE A 253 -3.83 -19.37 10.06
C PHE A 253 -3.45 -20.38 11.13
N ASN A 254 -2.33 -21.04 10.90
CA ASN A 254 -1.75 -21.99 11.83
C ASN A 254 -0.70 -21.30 12.70
N THR A 255 -0.75 -21.58 13.98
CA THR A 255 0.12 -20.95 14.99
C THR A 255 0.88 -22.00 15.78
N ALA A 256 1.76 -21.54 16.69
CA ALA A 256 2.37 -22.43 17.69
C ALA A 256 1.35 -23.14 18.58
N LEU A 257 0.10 -22.66 18.63
CA LEU A 257 -0.92 -23.15 19.57
C LEU A 257 -2.01 -23.97 18.90
N SER A 258 -2.34 -23.68 17.65
CA SER A 258 -3.46 -24.30 16.96
C SER A 258 -3.35 -24.18 15.46
N GLU A 259 -3.95 -25.11 14.76
CA GLU A 259 -4.30 -24.98 13.35
C GLU A 259 -5.67 -24.33 13.25
N GLY A 260 -5.84 -23.35 12.36
CA GLY A 260 -7.09 -22.61 12.28
C GLY A 260 -7.55 -22.37 10.85
N VAL A 261 -8.82 -22.65 10.59
CA VAL A 261 -9.52 -22.21 9.38
C VAL A 261 -10.51 -21.11 9.74
N TYR A 262 -10.40 -20.00 9.03
CA TYR A 262 -11.21 -18.81 9.27
C TYR A 262 -12.03 -18.48 8.04
N GLN A 263 -13.29 -18.13 8.23
CA GLN A 263 -14.17 -17.67 7.16
C GLN A 263 -14.32 -16.16 7.20
N VAL A 264 -14.15 -15.51 6.04
CA VAL A 264 -14.33 -14.06 5.92
C VAL A 264 -15.75 -13.68 6.32
N MET A 265 -15.87 -12.68 7.19
CA MET A 265 -17.11 -12.05 7.61
C MET A 265 -17.34 -10.74 6.89
N TYR A 266 -16.34 -9.85 7.00
CA TYR A 266 -16.43 -8.46 6.58
C TYR A 266 -15.18 -8.01 5.82
N VAL A 267 -15.40 -7.25 4.75
CA VAL A 267 -14.37 -6.46 4.06
C VAL A 267 -14.64 -5.00 4.41
N CYS A 268 -13.76 -4.40 5.21
CA CYS A 268 -14.00 -3.09 5.83
C CYS A 268 -12.98 -2.05 5.36
N ARG A 269 -13.41 -0.79 5.32
CA ARG A 269 -12.52 0.37 5.28
C ARG A 269 -12.57 1.15 6.57
N SER A 270 -11.39 1.54 7.06
CA SER A 270 -11.23 2.40 8.23
C SER A 270 -9.96 3.26 8.06
N ARG A 271 -9.53 3.88 9.14
CA ARG A 271 -8.27 4.66 9.17
C ARG A 271 -7.62 4.61 10.54
N ILE A 272 -6.37 5.04 10.60
CA ILE A 272 -5.73 5.36 11.87
C ILE A 272 -6.13 6.79 12.26
N TYR A 273 -6.81 6.90 13.38
CA TYR A 273 -7.34 8.17 13.89
C TYR A 273 -6.30 8.91 14.76
N ALA A 274 -6.47 10.21 14.90
CA ALA A 274 -5.71 11.01 15.85
C ALA A 274 -5.87 10.50 17.30
N LYS A 275 -4.90 10.80 18.17
CA LYS A 275 -4.90 10.30 19.57
C LYS A 275 -6.14 10.71 20.34
N ASP A 276 -6.62 11.94 20.13
CA ASP A 276 -7.76 12.57 20.79
C ASP A 276 -9.14 12.16 20.25
N TYR A 277 -9.18 11.41 19.13
CA TYR A 277 -10.43 10.86 18.60
C TYR A 277 -11.08 9.89 19.60
N LYS A 278 -12.34 10.15 19.94
CA LYS A 278 -13.09 9.38 20.96
C LYS A 278 -13.96 8.24 20.39
N GLY A 279 -14.09 8.16 19.06
CA GLY A 279 -14.84 7.10 18.41
C GLY A 279 -14.11 5.76 18.38
N PHE A 280 -14.74 4.79 17.73
CA PHE A 280 -14.22 3.43 17.59
C PHE A 280 -12.88 3.39 16.84
N LYS A 281 -11.95 2.59 17.37
CA LYS A 281 -10.61 2.33 16.82
C LYS A 281 -10.38 0.83 16.77
N TYR A 282 -10.62 0.19 15.61
CA TYR A 282 -10.50 -1.26 15.45
C TYR A 282 -9.14 -1.80 15.93
N TYR A 283 -8.05 -1.04 15.68
CA TYR A 283 -6.67 -1.41 16.05
C TYR A 283 -6.40 -1.35 17.56
N LYS A 284 -7.39 -1.07 18.39
CA LYS A 284 -7.35 -1.19 19.84
C LYS A 284 -8.05 -2.45 20.35
N CYS A 285 -8.47 -3.32 19.43
CA CYS A 285 -9.21 -4.53 19.74
C CYS A 285 -8.39 -5.82 19.47
N GLY A 286 -7.06 -5.76 19.48
CA GLY A 286 -6.17 -6.91 19.30
C GLY A 286 -5.76 -7.60 20.60
N GLY A 287 -6.02 -6.98 21.78
CA GLY A 287 -5.69 -7.53 23.08
C GLY A 287 -6.78 -8.45 23.64
N VAL A 288 -6.73 -8.68 24.95
CA VAL A 288 -7.79 -9.40 25.68
C VAL A 288 -9.00 -8.48 25.80
N LEU A 289 -10.13 -8.90 25.22
CA LEU A 289 -11.38 -8.14 25.22
C LEU A 289 -12.35 -8.70 26.24
N THR A 290 -13.19 -7.82 26.81
CA THR A 290 -14.42 -8.24 27.48
C THR A 290 -15.48 -8.59 26.45
N GLU A 291 -16.55 -9.26 26.88
CA GLU A 291 -17.70 -9.56 26.02
C GLU A 291 -18.29 -8.29 25.37
N GLU A 292 -18.44 -7.21 26.16
CA GLU A 292 -18.95 -5.93 25.66
C GLU A 292 -18.02 -5.33 24.57
N GLN A 293 -16.70 -5.38 24.79
CA GLN A 293 -15.71 -4.89 23.81
C GLN A 293 -15.71 -5.73 22.54
N PHE A 294 -15.82 -7.06 22.67
CA PHE A 294 -15.92 -7.96 21.52
C PHE A 294 -17.19 -7.68 20.70
N ASN A 295 -18.34 -7.63 21.35
CA ASN A 295 -19.62 -7.34 20.69
C ASN A 295 -19.62 -5.95 20.04
N THR A 296 -19.00 -4.96 20.70
CA THR A 296 -18.80 -3.62 20.12
C THR A 296 -17.92 -3.70 18.88
N TYR A 297 -16.80 -4.45 18.94
CA TYR A 297 -15.93 -4.65 17.79
C TYR A 297 -16.68 -5.23 16.60
N VAL A 298 -17.41 -6.34 16.79
CA VAL A 298 -18.18 -6.99 15.72
C VAL A 298 -19.19 -6.03 15.11
N THR A 299 -19.96 -5.32 15.96
CA THR A 299 -20.99 -4.37 15.52
C THR A 299 -20.39 -3.18 14.74
N GLU A 300 -19.30 -2.61 15.22
CA GLU A 300 -18.67 -1.46 14.54
C GLU A 300 -17.98 -1.87 13.24
N MET A 301 -17.34 -3.06 13.20
CA MET A 301 -16.78 -3.58 11.95
C MET A 301 -17.86 -3.90 10.93
N GLU A 302 -19.00 -4.40 11.36
CA GLU A 302 -20.15 -4.60 10.47
C GLU A 302 -20.65 -3.30 9.84
N LYS A 303 -20.69 -2.20 10.60
CA LYS A 303 -21.05 -0.86 10.07
C LYS A 303 -20.03 -0.33 9.07
N LEU A 304 -18.74 -0.66 9.25
CA LEU A 304 -17.64 -0.26 8.38
C LEU A 304 -17.50 -1.16 7.13
N ALA A 305 -18.26 -2.25 7.07
CA ALA A 305 -18.16 -3.24 6.00
C ALA A 305 -18.67 -2.70 4.67
N LEU A 306 -17.86 -2.83 3.65
CA LEU A 306 -18.22 -2.61 2.25
C LEU A 306 -18.87 -3.85 1.66
N LEU A 307 -18.33 -5.04 2.00
CA LEU A 307 -18.86 -6.34 1.60
C LEU A 307 -19.03 -7.22 2.84
N LYS A 308 -20.04 -8.09 2.81
CA LYS A 308 -20.40 -9.02 3.89
C LYS A 308 -20.72 -10.39 3.30
N THR A 309 -20.32 -11.45 3.98
CA THR A 309 -20.61 -12.84 3.57
C THR A 309 -21.86 -13.42 4.24
N GLY A 310 -22.43 -12.71 5.21
CA GLY A 310 -23.52 -13.23 6.07
C GLY A 310 -23.01 -14.02 7.28
N VAL A 311 -21.73 -14.32 7.38
CA VAL A 311 -21.11 -14.90 8.58
C VAL A 311 -21.13 -13.88 9.71
N THR A 312 -21.48 -14.29 10.91
CA THR A 312 -21.55 -13.46 12.12
C THR A 312 -20.74 -14.11 13.24
N ALA A 313 -20.32 -13.30 14.21
CA ALA A 313 -19.62 -13.78 15.40
C ALA A 313 -20.33 -13.36 16.68
N THR A 314 -20.20 -14.20 17.70
CA THR A 314 -20.72 -13.98 19.04
C THR A 314 -19.61 -14.13 20.06
N TRP A 315 -19.82 -13.66 21.28
CA TRP A 315 -18.84 -13.87 22.34
C TRP A 315 -18.49 -15.36 22.53
N GLY A 316 -17.20 -15.65 22.57
CA GLY A 316 -16.67 -17.02 22.56
C GLY A 316 -15.99 -17.38 21.25
N ASP A 317 -16.41 -16.79 20.13
CA ASP A 317 -15.74 -16.98 18.84
C ASP A 317 -14.35 -16.33 18.84
N GLU A 318 -13.46 -16.87 18.00
CA GLU A 318 -12.14 -16.31 17.72
C GLU A 318 -12.11 -15.68 16.33
N LEU A 319 -11.48 -14.50 16.25
CA LEU A 319 -11.37 -13.72 15.03
C LEU A 319 -9.91 -13.51 14.64
N ILE A 320 -9.67 -13.37 13.34
CA ILE A 320 -8.48 -12.70 12.82
C ILE A 320 -8.90 -11.49 12.00
N SER A 321 -8.06 -10.46 12.03
CA SER A 321 -8.27 -9.21 11.28
C SER A 321 -7.01 -8.88 10.51
N LEU A 322 -7.04 -9.08 9.18
CA LEU A 322 -5.93 -8.78 8.30
C LEU A 322 -5.99 -7.31 7.91
N SER A 323 -5.04 -6.51 8.35
CA SER A 323 -5.05 -5.07 8.19
C SER A 323 -3.88 -4.58 7.33
N THR A 324 -4.19 -3.84 6.28
CA THR A 324 -3.19 -3.23 5.39
C THR A 324 -3.51 -1.76 5.10
N CYS A 325 -2.54 -1.04 4.52
CA CYS A 325 -2.77 0.34 4.09
C CYS A 325 -3.78 0.39 2.93
N ASP A 326 -4.67 1.38 2.97
CA ASP A 326 -5.58 1.72 1.86
C ASP A 326 -5.47 3.22 1.56
N HIS A 327 -5.21 3.54 0.30
CA HIS A 327 -5.01 4.92 -0.15
C HIS A 327 -6.32 5.68 -0.40
N TYR A 328 -7.46 5.08 -0.05
CA TYR A 328 -8.78 5.71 -0.16
C TYR A 328 -8.88 7.03 0.61
N VAL A 329 -8.27 7.09 1.79
CA VAL A 329 -8.15 8.30 2.61
C VAL A 329 -6.78 8.35 3.29
N THR A 330 -6.40 9.53 3.78
CA THR A 330 -5.18 9.70 4.59
C THR A 330 -5.21 8.75 5.79
N ASN A 331 -4.14 7.96 5.97
CA ASN A 331 -4.03 6.91 6.98
C ASN A 331 -5.11 5.83 6.86
N GLY A 332 -5.67 5.63 5.66
CA GLY A 332 -6.68 4.61 5.38
C GLY A 332 -6.16 3.20 5.61
N ARG A 333 -7.10 2.32 5.95
CA ARG A 333 -6.87 0.88 6.14
C ARG A 333 -7.96 0.07 5.49
N LEU A 334 -7.55 -0.99 4.82
CA LEU A 334 -8.39 -2.10 4.40
C LEU A 334 -8.25 -3.21 5.43
N ILE A 335 -9.36 -3.74 5.91
CA ILE A 335 -9.40 -4.78 6.92
C ILE A 335 -10.29 -5.91 6.45
N ILE A 336 -9.77 -7.13 6.45
CA ILE A 336 -10.52 -8.35 6.22
C ILE A 336 -10.72 -9.01 7.58
N VAL A 337 -11.96 -9.06 8.05
CA VAL A 337 -12.32 -9.69 9.33
C VAL A 337 -12.83 -11.09 9.07
N CYS A 338 -12.22 -12.07 9.72
CA CYS A 338 -12.57 -13.47 9.56
C CYS A 338 -12.86 -14.11 10.92
N LYS A 339 -13.83 -15.02 10.93
CA LYS A 339 -14.21 -15.84 12.09
C LYS A 339 -13.61 -17.22 11.96
N ARG A 340 -13.06 -17.73 13.05
CA ARG A 340 -12.61 -19.13 13.13
C ARG A 340 -13.80 -20.07 13.01
N ILE A 341 -13.65 -21.09 12.17
CA ILE A 341 -14.66 -22.15 11.95
C ILE A 341 -14.09 -23.55 12.25
N GLN A 342 -12.75 -23.67 12.34
CA GLN A 342 -12.02 -24.87 12.75
C GLN A 342 -10.74 -24.50 13.49
#